data_8fd02a3b35d2549ff8674286d4450906
#
_entry.id   8fd02a3b35d2549ff8674286d4450906
#
_cell.length_a   1.000
_cell.length_b   1.000
_cell.length_c   1.000
_cell.angle_alpha   90.00
_cell.angle_beta   90.00
_cell.angle_gamma   90.00
#
_symmetry.space_group_name_H-M   'P 1'
#
loop_
_entity.id
_entity.type
_entity.pdbx_description
1 polymer ?
#
loop_
_entity_poly.entity_id
_entity_poly.type
_entity_poly.pdbx_seq_one_letter_code
_entity_poly.pdbx_strand_id
1 'polypeptide(L)'
;MTLIKSISGIRGTIGGPTGDTLNPLDIVKFTTAYATFMKRGAKGEGRKKIVVGRDARISGDMVRNVVCGTLMGMGLDVIDIDLATTPTTELAVRWTGALGGIIITASHNPRQWNALKLLNGEGEFLTKDDGNEVLSIAEKEDFDYADVDSLGSYTRDDSFNQRHIESVLSLKLADVDAIRNAKFKVCVDAINSVGGIILPDLLKALGVEYTILNSTANGDFAHNPEPLEKNLQGIMDEMRSGKYDLGIVVDPDVDRLAFICENSEMFGEEYTLVSVADYVLQHTPGNTVSNLSSTRALRDVTERHGGTYTAAAVGEVNVTTKMKEVGAVIGGEGNGGVIYPESHYGRDALVGIALFLSSLAHKKCTASQLRATFPNYFIAKNRIDLTPSTDVDAILVKVKEMYGKEKDVTVTDIDGVKLDFPDKWVHLRKSNTEPIIRVYSEASTMEQADELGKKLMQVVYDMQ
;
A
#
# COMPACT_ATOMS: atom_id res chain seq x y z
N MET A 1 -20.36 2.29 14.37
CA MET A 1 -20.28 1.82 12.95
C MET A 1 -18.81 1.79 12.55
N THR A 2 -18.31 0.62 12.09
CA THR A 2 -16.94 0.47 11.58
C THR A 2 -16.90 0.10 10.09
N LEU A 3 -18.08 -0.19 9.48
CA LEU A 3 -18.15 -0.53 8.06
C LEU A 3 -17.87 0.71 7.21
N ILE A 4 -16.74 0.66 6.51
CA ILE A 4 -16.28 1.70 5.61
C ILE A 4 -16.41 1.18 4.18
N LYS A 5 -17.22 1.89 3.39
CA LYS A 5 -17.42 1.63 1.98
C LYS A 5 -16.65 2.68 1.20
N SER A 6 -15.52 2.29 0.61
CA SER A 6 -14.64 3.21 -0.11
C SER A 6 -14.22 2.63 -1.46
N ILE A 7 -13.64 3.49 -2.29
CA ILE A 7 -13.07 3.10 -3.58
C ILE A 7 -11.95 2.05 -3.44
N SER A 8 -11.25 2.04 -2.29
CA SER A 8 -10.19 1.06 -1.99
C SER A 8 -10.72 -0.24 -1.40
N GLY A 9 -12.03 -0.46 -1.42
CA GLY A 9 -12.68 -1.68 -0.96
C GLY A 9 -13.63 -1.47 0.22
N ILE A 10 -14.23 -2.57 0.67
CA ILE A 10 -15.19 -2.65 1.75
C ILE A 10 -14.49 -3.20 2.97
N ARG A 11 -14.36 -2.39 4.02
CA ARG A 11 -13.60 -2.77 5.22
C ARG A 11 -14.41 -2.56 6.50
N GLY A 12 -14.18 -3.39 7.50
CA GLY A 12 -14.83 -3.24 8.80
C GLY A 12 -14.27 -4.20 9.85
N THR A 13 -14.69 -4.01 11.08
CA THR A 13 -14.44 -5.00 12.13
C THR A 13 -15.33 -6.22 11.90
N ILE A 14 -14.81 -7.41 12.16
CA ILE A 14 -15.54 -8.65 11.96
C ILE A 14 -16.55 -8.88 13.11
N GLY A 15 -17.76 -9.27 12.74
CA GLY A 15 -18.87 -9.51 13.68
C GLY A 15 -19.69 -8.24 13.97
N GLY A 16 -20.78 -8.39 14.70
CA GLY A 16 -21.69 -7.29 15.06
C GLY A 16 -22.88 -7.14 14.09
N PRO A 17 -23.63 -6.01 14.20
CA PRO A 17 -24.84 -5.81 13.40
C PRO A 17 -24.55 -5.62 11.90
N THR A 18 -25.47 -6.11 11.07
CA THR A 18 -25.44 -5.94 9.62
C THR A 18 -25.48 -4.45 9.25
N GLY A 19 -24.60 -4.03 8.33
CA GLY A 19 -24.46 -2.65 7.88
C GLY A 19 -23.62 -1.75 8.78
N ASP A 20 -23.27 -2.20 10.00
CA ASP A 20 -22.42 -1.48 10.93
C ASP A 20 -20.96 -1.98 10.96
N THR A 21 -20.79 -3.25 10.60
CA THR A 21 -19.52 -3.98 10.64
C THR A 21 -19.41 -4.88 9.41
N LEU A 22 -18.27 -5.51 9.19
CA LEU A 22 -18.12 -6.49 8.11
C LEU A 22 -18.54 -7.88 8.62
N ASN A 23 -19.73 -8.33 8.25
CA ASN A 23 -20.30 -9.63 8.62
C ASN A 23 -20.63 -10.46 7.37
N PRO A 24 -21.03 -11.75 7.49
CA PRO A 24 -21.28 -12.60 6.33
C PRO A 24 -22.30 -12.05 5.33
N LEU A 25 -23.36 -11.36 5.78
CA LEU A 25 -24.36 -10.78 4.87
C LEU A 25 -23.78 -9.60 4.07
N ASP A 26 -22.99 -8.75 4.71
CA ASP A 26 -22.28 -7.67 4.02
C ASP A 26 -21.27 -8.23 3.02
N ILE A 27 -20.53 -9.29 3.38
CA ILE A 27 -19.59 -9.96 2.47
C ILE A 27 -20.31 -10.50 1.23
N VAL A 28 -21.43 -11.20 1.41
CA VAL A 28 -22.27 -11.67 0.27
C VAL A 28 -22.70 -10.49 -0.59
N LYS A 29 -23.29 -9.47 0.03
CA LYS A 29 -23.84 -8.30 -0.66
C LYS A 29 -22.80 -7.62 -1.56
N PHE A 30 -21.62 -7.29 -1.01
CA PHE A 30 -20.59 -6.58 -1.77
C PHE A 30 -19.84 -7.47 -2.76
N THR A 31 -19.67 -8.76 -2.46
CA THR A 31 -19.11 -9.72 -3.42
C THR A 31 -20.06 -9.90 -4.61
N THR A 32 -21.37 -10.01 -4.37
CA THR A 32 -22.38 -10.10 -5.44
C THR A 32 -22.40 -8.84 -6.30
N ALA A 33 -22.34 -7.66 -5.67
CA ALA A 33 -22.31 -6.38 -6.40
C ALA A 33 -21.07 -6.26 -7.29
N TYR A 34 -19.90 -6.61 -6.75
CA TYR A 34 -18.66 -6.65 -7.53
C TYR A 34 -18.74 -7.68 -8.69
N ALA A 35 -19.22 -8.88 -8.43
CA ALA A 35 -19.40 -9.90 -9.45
C ALA A 35 -20.35 -9.42 -10.57
N THR A 36 -21.44 -8.75 -10.21
CA THR A 36 -22.39 -8.15 -11.15
C THR A 36 -21.71 -7.09 -12.03
N PHE A 37 -20.96 -6.17 -11.40
CA PHE A 37 -20.18 -5.14 -12.10
C PHE A 37 -19.20 -5.77 -13.10
N MET A 38 -18.41 -6.76 -12.66
CA MET A 38 -17.42 -7.44 -13.49
C MET A 38 -18.06 -8.21 -14.67
N LYS A 39 -19.20 -8.86 -14.44
CA LYS A 39 -19.95 -9.55 -15.50
C LYS A 39 -20.48 -8.58 -16.57
N ARG A 40 -21.00 -7.41 -16.16
CA ARG A 40 -21.53 -6.38 -17.07
C ARG A 40 -20.43 -5.75 -17.94
N GLY A 41 -19.24 -5.54 -17.36
CA GLY A 41 -18.08 -5.01 -18.07
C GLY A 41 -17.37 -6.02 -18.98
N ALA A 42 -17.65 -7.31 -18.81
CA ALA A 42 -16.91 -8.38 -19.50
C ALA A 42 -17.25 -8.48 -20.97
N LYS A 43 -16.22 -8.47 -21.83
CA LYS A 43 -16.34 -8.69 -23.28
C LYS A 43 -16.00 -10.13 -23.63
N GLY A 44 -16.68 -10.68 -24.65
CA GLY A 44 -16.42 -12.02 -25.17
C GLY A 44 -17.24 -13.15 -24.53
N GLU A 45 -17.27 -14.30 -25.23
CA GLU A 45 -17.91 -15.53 -24.79
C GLU A 45 -16.89 -16.42 -24.04
N GLY A 46 -17.35 -17.21 -23.09
CA GLY A 46 -16.57 -18.16 -22.30
C GLY A 46 -16.69 -17.97 -20.79
N ARG A 47 -16.18 -18.95 -20.04
CA ARG A 47 -16.19 -18.90 -18.58
C ARG A 47 -15.28 -17.79 -18.07
N LYS A 48 -15.81 -17.02 -17.15
CA LYS A 48 -15.18 -15.82 -16.58
C LYS A 48 -14.63 -16.15 -15.20
N LYS A 49 -13.43 -15.69 -14.90
CA LYS A 49 -12.67 -16.07 -13.70
C LYS A 49 -12.46 -14.87 -12.80
N ILE A 50 -12.46 -15.11 -11.48
CA ILE A 50 -12.03 -14.16 -10.45
C ILE A 50 -10.94 -14.81 -9.60
N VAL A 51 -9.84 -14.10 -9.37
CA VAL A 51 -8.80 -14.54 -8.45
C VAL A 51 -9.16 -14.09 -7.04
N VAL A 52 -8.94 -14.96 -6.05
CA VAL A 52 -9.15 -14.65 -4.62
C VAL A 52 -7.87 -14.96 -3.88
N GLY A 53 -7.28 -13.95 -3.22
CA GLY A 53 -6.13 -14.09 -2.32
C GLY A 53 -6.42 -13.49 -0.96
N ARG A 54 -5.65 -13.85 0.05
CA ARG A 54 -5.83 -13.34 1.41
C ARG A 54 -4.52 -13.23 2.20
N ASP A 55 -4.50 -12.32 3.17
CA ASP A 55 -3.48 -12.36 4.22
C ASP A 55 -3.83 -13.43 5.29
N ALA A 56 -3.02 -13.51 6.35
CA ALA A 56 -3.20 -14.51 7.38
C ALA A 56 -4.17 -14.12 8.51
N ARG A 57 -4.97 -13.05 8.34
CA ARG A 57 -5.94 -12.65 9.38
C ARG A 57 -6.82 -13.79 9.82
N ILE A 58 -7.08 -13.88 11.14
CA ILE A 58 -7.86 -14.96 11.78
C ILE A 58 -9.21 -15.16 11.10
N SER A 59 -9.86 -14.08 10.65
CA SER A 59 -11.15 -14.13 9.95
C SER A 59 -11.04 -14.54 8.47
N GLY A 60 -9.83 -14.69 7.94
CA GLY A 60 -9.57 -14.90 6.51
C GLY A 60 -10.29 -16.09 5.92
N ASP A 61 -10.26 -17.25 6.57
CA ASP A 61 -10.92 -18.46 6.08
C ASP A 61 -12.44 -18.30 6.00
N MET A 62 -13.06 -17.70 7.03
CA MET A 62 -14.51 -17.45 7.01
C MET A 62 -14.87 -16.52 5.84
N VAL A 63 -14.16 -15.41 5.70
CA VAL A 63 -14.43 -14.43 4.63
C VAL A 63 -14.22 -15.06 3.26
N ARG A 64 -13.11 -15.80 3.05
CA ARG A 64 -12.81 -16.50 1.79
C ARG A 64 -13.92 -17.48 1.40
N ASN A 65 -14.39 -18.31 2.33
CA ASN A 65 -15.44 -19.28 2.05
C ASN A 65 -16.73 -18.61 1.59
N VAL A 66 -17.11 -17.49 2.21
CA VAL A 66 -18.29 -16.71 1.81
C VAL A 66 -18.09 -16.08 0.43
N VAL A 67 -16.92 -15.46 0.19
CA VAL A 67 -16.57 -14.85 -1.10
C VAL A 67 -16.58 -15.87 -2.22
N CYS A 68 -15.85 -16.99 -2.08
CA CYS A 68 -15.76 -18.02 -3.11
C CYS A 68 -17.11 -18.65 -3.44
N GLY A 69 -17.92 -18.99 -2.40
CA GLY A 69 -19.27 -19.53 -2.60
C GLY A 69 -20.18 -18.54 -3.32
N THR A 70 -20.11 -17.26 -2.97
CA THR A 70 -20.89 -16.20 -3.63
C THR A 70 -20.49 -16.04 -5.10
N LEU A 71 -19.19 -16.00 -5.42
CA LEU A 71 -18.70 -15.89 -6.79
C LEU A 71 -19.17 -17.08 -7.66
N MET A 72 -19.09 -18.30 -7.12
CA MET A 72 -19.61 -19.49 -7.83
C MET A 72 -21.11 -19.38 -8.08
N GLY A 73 -21.89 -18.93 -7.08
CA GLY A 73 -23.33 -18.66 -7.21
C GLY A 73 -23.66 -17.57 -8.23
N MET A 74 -22.71 -16.70 -8.54
CA MET A 74 -22.82 -15.69 -9.60
C MET A 74 -22.41 -16.22 -10.99
N GLY A 75 -22.03 -17.51 -11.12
CA GLY A 75 -21.59 -18.12 -12.36
C GLY A 75 -20.16 -17.77 -12.76
N LEU A 76 -19.32 -17.37 -11.79
CA LEU A 76 -17.91 -17.05 -11.99
C LEU A 76 -17.02 -18.18 -11.49
N ASP A 77 -16.04 -18.60 -12.30
CA ASP A 77 -15.02 -19.52 -11.86
C ASP A 77 -14.07 -18.83 -10.88
N VAL A 78 -13.73 -19.51 -9.79
CA VAL A 78 -12.85 -18.99 -8.75
C VAL A 78 -11.48 -19.64 -8.85
N ILE A 79 -10.42 -18.81 -8.91
CA ILE A 79 -9.04 -19.22 -8.69
C ILE A 79 -8.65 -18.74 -7.30
N ASP A 80 -8.70 -19.64 -6.32
CA ASP A 80 -8.30 -19.36 -4.94
C ASP A 80 -6.80 -19.61 -4.78
N ILE A 81 -6.04 -18.55 -4.54
CA ILE A 81 -4.60 -18.61 -4.30
C ILE A 81 -4.25 -18.60 -2.81
N ASP A 82 -5.27 -18.63 -1.96
CA ASP A 82 -5.23 -18.67 -0.49
C ASP A 82 -4.27 -17.62 0.13
N LEU A 83 -3.32 -18.07 0.97
CA LEU A 83 -2.34 -17.20 1.63
C LEU A 83 -1.35 -16.61 0.63
N ALA A 84 -1.62 -15.40 0.22
CA ALA A 84 -0.83 -14.66 -0.76
C ALA A 84 -0.73 -13.18 -0.39
N THR A 85 0.28 -12.52 -0.92
CA THR A 85 0.43 -11.07 -0.74
C THR A 85 -0.54 -10.29 -1.62
N THR A 86 -0.79 -9.02 -1.30
CA THR A 86 -1.53 -8.11 -2.18
C THR A 86 -0.92 -8.09 -3.57
N PRO A 87 0.39 -7.81 -3.78
CA PRO A 87 0.99 -7.82 -5.12
C PRO A 87 0.95 -9.19 -5.81
N THR A 88 1.06 -10.31 -5.09
CA THR A 88 0.91 -11.65 -5.69
C THR A 88 -0.50 -11.81 -6.29
N THR A 89 -1.52 -11.34 -5.59
CA THR A 89 -2.91 -11.43 -6.07
C THR A 89 -3.15 -10.55 -7.29
N GLU A 90 -2.60 -9.34 -7.30
CA GLU A 90 -2.63 -8.42 -8.44
C GLU A 90 -2.00 -9.05 -9.70
N LEU A 91 -0.81 -9.60 -9.54
CA LEU A 91 -0.10 -10.31 -10.61
C LEU A 91 -0.86 -11.56 -11.09
N ALA A 92 -1.47 -12.33 -10.15
CA ALA A 92 -2.24 -13.52 -10.50
C ALA A 92 -3.45 -13.19 -11.39
N VAL A 93 -4.13 -12.05 -11.17
CA VAL A 93 -5.21 -11.58 -12.06
C VAL A 93 -4.68 -11.40 -13.48
N ARG A 94 -3.57 -10.70 -13.65
CA ARG A 94 -2.95 -10.48 -14.97
C ARG A 94 -2.50 -11.78 -15.63
N TRP A 95 -1.83 -12.64 -14.88
CA TRP A 95 -1.28 -13.89 -15.44
C TRP A 95 -2.33 -14.92 -15.84
N THR A 96 -3.50 -14.89 -15.20
CA THR A 96 -4.61 -15.81 -15.51
C THR A 96 -5.59 -15.25 -16.51
N GLY A 97 -5.49 -13.96 -16.85
CA GLY A 97 -6.47 -13.25 -17.67
C GLY A 97 -7.86 -13.25 -17.00
N ALA A 98 -7.89 -13.23 -15.67
CA ALA A 98 -9.14 -13.15 -14.93
C ALA A 98 -9.82 -11.79 -15.17
N LEU A 99 -11.15 -11.72 -15.00
CA LEU A 99 -11.88 -10.44 -15.08
C LEU A 99 -11.44 -9.45 -14.02
N GLY A 100 -11.00 -9.97 -12.87
CA GLY A 100 -10.54 -9.20 -11.74
C GLY A 100 -10.17 -10.10 -10.57
N GLY A 101 -10.06 -9.50 -9.39
CA GLY A 101 -9.71 -10.24 -8.17
C GLY A 101 -10.27 -9.61 -6.91
N ILE A 102 -10.29 -10.39 -5.85
CA ILE A 102 -10.62 -9.94 -4.50
C ILE A 102 -9.46 -10.30 -3.59
N ILE A 103 -8.88 -9.30 -2.92
CA ILE A 103 -7.89 -9.50 -1.88
C ILE A 103 -8.58 -9.34 -0.52
N ILE A 104 -8.51 -10.38 0.30
CA ILE A 104 -9.11 -10.40 1.63
C ILE A 104 -8.05 -9.99 2.64
N THR A 105 -7.96 -8.70 2.91
CA THR A 105 -6.99 -8.09 3.82
C THR A 105 -7.43 -6.70 4.24
N ALA A 106 -7.14 -6.31 5.47
CA ALA A 106 -7.26 -4.94 5.93
C ALA A 106 -5.89 -4.27 6.10
N SER A 107 -4.84 -4.75 5.40
CA SER A 107 -3.46 -4.23 5.45
C SER A 107 -2.99 -4.03 6.91
N HIS A 108 -2.58 -2.83 7.26
CA HIS A 108 -2.05 -2.45 8.58
C HIS A 108 -3.11 -2.23 9.68
N ASN A 109 -4.40 -2.44 9.40
CA ASN A 109 -5.42 -2.35 10.46
C ASN A 109 -5.25 -3.47 11.49
N PRO A 110 -5.64 -3.25 12.77
CA PRO A 110 -5.57 -4.27 13.82
C PRO A 110 -6.31 -5.57 13.47
N ARG A 111 -6.01 -6.66 14.18
CA ARG A 111 -6.43 -8.03 13.87
C ARG A 111 -7.94 -8.26 13.76
N GLN A 112 -8.76 -7.46 14.45
CA GLN A 112 -10.22 -7.54 14.39
C GLN A 112 -10.82 -6.99 13.10
N TRP A 113 -10.04 -6.32 12.26
CA TRP A 113 -10.47 -5.80 10.97
C TRP A 113 -10.24 -6.81 9.86
N ASN A 114 -11.10 -6.75 8.82
CA ASN A 114 -10.84 -7.34 7.52
C ASN A 114 -11.46 -6.47 6.42
N ALA A 115 -11.14 -6.78 5.16
CA ALA A 115 -11.72 -6.05 4.03
C ALA A 115 -11.79 -6.93 2.78
N LEU A 116 -12.61 -6.49 1.82
CA LEU A 116 -12.60 -6.92 0.44
C LEU A 116 -11.97 -5.80 -0.39
N LYS A 117 -10.73 -5.95 -0.80
CA LYS A 117 -10.07 -5.07 -1.77
C LYS A 117 -10.38 -5.59 -3.17
N LEU A 118 -10.93 -4.75 -4.04
CA LEU A 118 -11.48 -5.13 -5.33
C LEU A 118 -10.55 -4.73 -6.47
N LEU A 119 -10.21 -5.67 -7.35
CA LEU A 119 -9.30 -5.48 -8.48
C LEU A 119 -10.06 -5.54 -9.81
N ASN A 120 -9.58 -4.77 -10.79
CA ASN A 120 -9.97 -4.87 -12.19
C ASN A 120 -9.18 -5.97 -12.95
N GLY A 121 -9.42 -6.14 -14.23
CA GLY A 121 -8.77 -7.16 -15.06
C GLY A 121 -7.27 -6.93 -15.32
N GLU A 122 -6.76 -5.74 -15.02
CA GLU A 122 -5.33 -5.43 -15.06
C GLU A 122 -4.62 -5.75 -13.74
N GLY A 123 -5.34 -6.27 -12.73
CA GLY A 123 -4.82 -6.52 -11.40
C GLY A 123 -4.61 -5.25 -10.58
N GLU A 124 -5.32 -4.19 -10.87
CA GLU A 124 -5.23 -2.90 -10.18
C GLU A 124 -6.51 -2.64 -9.39
N PHE A 125 -6.44 -1.84 -8.33
CA PHE A 125 -7.64 -1.44 -7.59
C PHE A 125 -8.62 -0.71 -8.49
N LEU A 126 -9.91 -0.88 -8.21
CA LEU A 126 -10.98 -0.18 -8.92
C LEU A 126 -10.81 1.34 -8.81
N THR A 127 -11.13 2.04 -9.88
CA THR A 127 -11.19 3.50 -9.88
C THR A 127 -12.34 4.00 -8.99
N LYS A 128 -12.35 5.31 -8.72
CA LYS A 128 -13.44 5.92 -7.94
C LYS A 128 -14.80 5.70 -8.58
N ASP A 129 -14.87 5.79 -9.91
CA ASP A 129 -16.13 5.64 -10.64
C ASP A 129 -16.60 4.19 -10.62
N ASP A 130 -15.69 3.22 -10.84
CA ASP A 130 -15.98 1.79 -10.73
C ASP A 130 -16.46 1.41 -9.32
N GLY A 131 -15.77 1.90 -8.29
CA GLY A 131 -16.15 1.68 -6.89
C GLY A 131 -17.54 2.24 -6.55
N ASN A 132 -17.86 3.43 -7.04
CA ASN A 132 -19.18 4.03 -6.88
C ASN A 132 -20.28 3.22 -7.59
N GLU A 133 -19.99 2.66 -8.77
CA GLU A 133 -20.91 1.79 -9.47
C GLU A 133 -21.18 0.50 -8.70
N VAL A 134 -20.12 -0.16 -8.17
CA VAL A 134 -20.26 -1.33 -7.31
C VAL A 134 -21.14 -1.02 -6.08
N LEU A 135 -20.94 0.12 -5.43
CA LEU A 135 -21.74 0.55 -4.28
C LEU A 135 -23.21 0.80 -4.69
N SER A 136 -23.44 1.40 -5.85
CA SER A 136 -24.80 1.61 -6.37
C SER A 136 -25.53 0.30 -6.67
N ILE A 137 -24.83 -0.69 -7.24
CA ILE A 137 -25.37 -2.04 -7.47
C ILE A 137 -25.72 -2.71 -6.14
N ALA A 138 -24.82 -2.60 -5.14
CA ALA A 138 -25.07 -3.15 -3.80
C ALA A 138 -26.26 -2.50 -3.12
N GLU A 139 -26.45 -1.18 -3.26
CA GLU A 139 -27.58 -0.47 -2.64
C GLU A 139 -28.92 -0.85 -3.26
N LYS A 140 -28.97 -0.99 -4.58
CA LYS A 140 -30.17 -1.36 -5.33
C LYS A 140 -30.48 -2.87 -5.25
N GLU A 141 -29.51 -3.70 -4.79
CA GLU A 141 -29.58 -5.17 -4.80
C GLU A 141 -29.95 -5.73 -6.18
N ASP A 142 -29.44 -5.07 -7.23
CA ASP A 142 -29.66 -5.46 -8.62
C ASP A 142 -28.76 -6.64 -8.99
N PHE A 143 -29.13 -7.81 -8.49
CA PHE A 143 -28.36 -9.05 -8.55
C PHE A 143 -29.04 -10.09 -9.45
N ASP A 144 -28.20 -10.79 -10.23
CA ASP A 144 -28.63 -11.88 -11.10
C ASP A 144 -27.74 -13.11 -10.86
N TYR A 145 -28.25 -14.05 -10.06
CA TYR A 145 -27.55 -15.29 -9.72
C TYR A 145 -27.69 -16.31 -10.85
N ALA A 146 -26.67 -17.17 -10.96
CA ALA A 146 -26.65 -18.26 -11.94
C ALA A 146 -27.65 -19.38 -11.56
N ASP A 147 -28.22 -20.00 -12.58
CA ASP A 147 -28.94 -21.26 -12.40
C ASP A 147 -27.97 -22.43 -12.14
N VAL A 148 -28.51 -23.61 -11.81
CA VAL A 148 -27.70 -24.78 -11.44
C VAL A 148 -26.72 -25.22 -12.54
N ASP A 149 -27.09 -25.04 -13.81
CA ASP A 149 -26.28 -25.46 -14.94
C ASP A 149 -25.18 -24.43 -15.30
N SER A 150 -25.30 -23.21 -14.76
CA SER A 150 -24.41 -22.07 -15.01
C SER A 150 -23.53 -21.70 -13.81
N LEU A 151 -23.53 -22.50 -12.74
CA LEU A 151 -22.68 -22.26 -11.55
C LEU A 151 -21.20 -22.24 -11.94
N GLY A 152 -20.44 -21.35 -11.27
CA GLY A 152 -18.99 -21.29 -11.41
C GLY A 152 -18.29 -22.49 -10.74
N SER A 153 -17.07 -22.74 -11.18
CA SER A 153 -16.20 -23.77 -10.58
C SER A 153 -15.22 -23.15 -9.56
N TYR A 154 -14.64 -24.00 -8.72
CA TYR A 154 -13.60 -23.61 -7.76
C TYR A 154 -12.31 -24.38 -8.05
N THR A 155 -11.21 -23.66 -8.12
CA THR A 155 -9.86 -24.22 -8.24
C THR A 155 -8.96 -23.56 -7.22
N ARG A 156 -8.18 -24.34 -6.46
CA ARG A 156 -7.11 -23.85 -5.63
C ARG A 156 -5.77 -23.98 -6.36
N ASP A 157 -4.96 -22.92 -6.30
CA ASP A 157 -3.63 -22.91 -6.93
C ASP A 157 -2.62 -22.16 -6.03
N ASP A 158 -1.77 -22.90 -5.35
CA ASP A 158 -0.77 -22.37 -4.41
C ASP A 158 0.55 -21.95 -5.10
N SER A 159 0.63 -22.01 -6.45
CA SER A 159 1.88 -21.76 -7.20
C SER A 159 2.23 -20.28 -7.36
N PHE A 160 1.30 -19.37 -7.10
CA PHE A 160 1.48 -17.96 -7.44
C PHE A 160 2.52 -17.22 -6.60
N ASN A 161 2.73 -17.60 -5.33
CA ASN A 161 3.80 -17.03 -4.52
C ASN A 161 5.18 -17.30 -5.14
N GLN A 162 5.42 -18.54 -5.58
CA GLN A 162 6.67 -18.92 -6.25
C GLN A 162 6.83 -18.19 -7.59
N ARG A 163 5.76 -18.11 -8.39
CA ARG A 163 5.76 -17.39 -9.65
C ARG A 163 6.04 -15.89 -9.47
N HIS A 164 5.54 -15.29 -8.38
CA HIS A 164 5.84 -13.89 -8.06
C HIS A 164 7.33 -13.72 -7.73
N ILE A 165 7.91 -14.58 -6.91
CA ILE A 165 9.36 -14.56 -6.62
C ILE A 165 10.16 -14.64 -7.93
N GLU A 166 9.85 -15.60 -8.81
CA GLU A 166 10.53 -15.75 -10.10
C GLU A 166 10.41 -14.50 -10.98
N SER A 167 9.24 -13.86 -10.97
CA SER A 167 9.02 -12.59 -11.67
C SER A 167 9.93 -11.49 -11.13
N VAL A 168 10.05 -11.35 -9.81
CA VAL A 168 10.94 -10.36 -9.17
C VAL A 168 12.41 -10.61 -9.51
N LEU A 169 12.85 -11.87 -9.45
CA LEU A 169 14.23 -12.25 -9.80
C LEU A 169 14.57 -12.02 -11.27
N SER A 170 13.57 -11.96 -12.15
CA SER A 170 13.74 -11.71 -13.58
C SER A 170 13.78 -10.22 -13.94
N LEU A 171 13.48 -9.31 -13.01
CA LEU A 171 13.54 -7.88 -13.25
C LEU A 171 14.96 -7.45 -13.60
N LYS A 172 15.10 -6.62 -14.62
CA LYS A 172 16.41 -6.17 -15.13
C LYS A 172 17.30 -5.52 -14.08
N LEU A 173 16.70 -4.81 -13.12
CA LEU A 173 17.43 -4.10 -12.07
C LEU A 173 17.58 -4.92 -10.77
N ALA A 174 16.97 -6.11 -10.67
CA ALA A 174 17.22 -7.05 -9.58
C ALA A 174 18.51 -7.84 -9.86
N ASP A 175 19.65 -7.30 -9.45
CA ASP A 175 20.96 -7.92 -9.68
C ASP A 175 21.22 -9.02 -8.66
N VAL A 176 20.65 -10.20 -8.94
CA VAL A 176 20.73 -11.38 -8.06
C VAL A 176 22.18 -11.80 -7.79
N ASP A 177 23.06 -11.68 -8.78
CA ASP A 177 24.46 -12.08 -8.63
C ASP A 177 25.23 -11.10 -7.73
N ALA A 178 24.98 -9.80 -7.87
CA ALA A 178 25.53 -8.80 -6.97
C ALA A 178 25.08 -9.00 -5.53
N ILE A 179 23.78 -9.27 -5.33
CA ILE A 179 23.21 -9.56 -3.99
C ILE A 179 23.88 -10.81 -3.37
N ARG A 180 23.96 -11.92 -4.12
CA ARG A 180 24.62 -13.15 -3.66
C ARG A 180 26.09 -12.96 -3.27
N ASN A 181 26.81 -12.18 -4.08
CA ASN A 181 28.22 -11.87 -3.84
C ASN A 181 28.42 -10.98 -2.60
N ALA A 182 27.45 -10.13 -2.26
CA ALA A 182 27.50 -9.28 -1.08
C ALA A 182 27.35 -10.03 0.23
N LYS A 183 26.73 -11.25 0.21
CA LYS A 183 26.56 -12.14 1.37
C LYS A 183 25.84 -11.46 2.54
N PHE A 184 24.78 -10.72 2.24
CA PHE A 184 23.99 -10.04 3.26
C PHE A 184 23.42 -11.00 4.30
N LYS A 185 23.38 -10.52 5.55
CA LYS A 185 22.66 -11.12 6.68
C LYS A 185 21.56 -10.18 7.13
N VAL A 186 20.33 -10.62 7.08
CA VAL A 186 19.19 -9.77 7.40
C VAL A 186 18.35 -10.32 8.55
N CYS A 187 17.74 -9.42 9.31
CA CYS A 187 16.68 -9.75 10.25
C CYS A 187 15.35 -9.32 9.64
N VAL A 188 14.34 -10.18 9.67
CA VAL A 188 13.02 -9.91 9.06
C VAL A 188 11.94 -9.93 10.14
N ASP A 189 11.00 -9.00 10.10
CA ASP A 189 9.74 -9.09 10.84
C ASP A 189 8.58 -9.26 9.88
N ALA A 190 7.91 -10.42 9.96
CA ALA A 190 6.80 -10.81 9.09
C ALA A 190 5.42 -10.69 9.76
N ILE A 191 5.35 -10.08 10.95
CA ILE A 191 4.10 -9.74 11.68
C ILE A 191 3.10 -10.91 11.85
N ASN A 192 3.54 -12.15 11.84
CA ASN A 192 2.70 -13.35 11.85
C ASN A 192 1.66 -13.37 10.71
N SER A 193 2.08 -12.93 9.51
CA SER A 193 1.25 -12.94 8.32
C SER A 193 1.98 -13.55 7.11
N VAL A 194 1.49 -13.30 5.91
CA VAL A 194 1.98 -13.94 4.66
C VAL A 194 3.42 -13.62 4.31
N GLY A 195 4.00 -12.56 4.90
CA GLY A 195 5.44 -12.31 4.84
C GLY A 195 6.27 -13.48 5.36
N GLY A 196 5.77 -14.20 6.39
CA GLY A 196 6.40 -15.40 6.93
C GLY A 196 6.44 -16.60 5.97
N ILE A 197 5.61 -16.58 4.94
CA ILE A 197 5.57 -17.60 3.88
C ILE A 197 6.50 -17.21 2.73
N ILE A 198 6.34 -16.01 2.18
CA ILE A 198 6.97 -15.64 0.91
C ILE A 198 8.41 -15.13 1.06
N LEU A 199 8.72 -14.40 2.15
CA LEU A 199 10.05 -13.80 2.30
C LEU A 199 11.17 -14.81 2.50
N PRO A 200 11.01 -15.94 3.26
CA PRO A 200 12.02 -16.98 3.32
C PRO A 200 12.46 -17.49 1.95
N ASP A 201 11.51 -17.75 1.05
CA ASP A 201 11.80 -18.27 -0.29
C ASP A 201 12.44 -17.20 -1.18
N LEU A 202 12.00 -15.95 -1.11
CA LEU A 202 12.63 -14.82 -1.80
C LEU A 202 14.09 -14.65 -1.36
N LEU A 203 14.35 -14.56 -0.05
CA LEU A 203 15.71 -14.35 0.49
C LEU A 203 16.65 -15.50 0.18
N LYS A 204 16.13 -16.73 0.26
CA LYS A 204 16.89 -17.94 -0.16
C LYS A 204 17.25 -17.87 -1.64
N ALA A 205 16.32 -17.49 -2.50
CA ALA A 205 16.56 -17.35 -3.94
C ALA A 205 17.57 -16.24 -4.25
N LEU A 206 17.56 -15.15 -3.47
CA LEU A 206 18.55 -14.07 -3.53
C LEU A 206 19.91 -14.44 -2.90
N GLY A 207 20.02 -15.59 -2.24
CA GLY A 207 21.27 -16.02 -1.56
C GLY A 207 21.59 -15.21 -0.31
N VAL A 208 20.58 -14.66 0.35
CA VAL A 208 20.70 -13.85 1.57
C VAL A 208 20.51 -14.72 2.80
N GLU A 209 21.42 -14.60 3.78
CA GLU A 209 21.28 -15.24 5.09
C GLU A 209 20.25 -14.45 5.92
N TYR A 210 19.29 -15.11 6.54
CA TYR A 210 18.23 -14.43 7.28
C TYR A 210 17.86 -15.08 8.61
N THR A 211 17.42 -14.25 9.54
CA THR A 211 16.63 -14.61 10.71
C THR A 211 15.26 -13.99 10.56
N ILE A 212 14.18 -14.73 10.81
CA ILE A 212 12.83 -14.21 10.67
C ILE A 212 12.08 -14.25 12.01
N LEU A 213 11.60 -13.12 12.44
CA LEU A 213 10.75 -12.92 13.60
C LEU A 213 9.28 -12.95 13.15
N ASN A 214 8.39 -13.38 14.05
CA ASN A 214 6.95 -13.35 13.81
C ASN A 214 6.55 -13.99 12.47
N SER A 215 7.07 -15.21 12.21
CA SER A 215 6.96 -15.89 10.92
C SER A 215 5.75 -16.81 10.79
N THR A 216 4.98 -17.02 11.86
CA THR A 216 3.82 -17.93 11.84
C THR A 216 2.62 -17.23 11.22
N ALA A 217 2.23 -17.62 10.01
CA ALA A 217 1.12 -17.01 9.28
C ALA A 217 -0.26 -17.41 9.87
N ASN A 218 -0.53 -16.99 11.10
CA ASN A 218 -1.76 -17.30 11.85
C ASN A 218 -2.64 -16.06 12.14
N GLY A 219 -2.19 -14.87 11.76
CA GLY A 219 -2.93 -13.62 11.93
C GLY A 219 -3.00 -13.11 13.38
N ASP A 220 -2.31 -13.75 14.32
CA ASP A 220 -2.11 -13.21 15.67
C ASP A 220 -0.90 -12.26 15.64
N PHE A 221 -1.16 -11.03 15.22
CA PHE A 221 -0.12 -10.03 14.99
C PHE A 221 0.65 -9.75 16.29
N ALA A 222 1.97 -9.90 16.25
CA ALA A 222 2.83 -9.78 17.41
C ALA A 222 2.90 -8.36 17.98
N HIS A 223 2.62 -7.36 17.14
CA HIS A 223 2.55 -5.94 17.50
C HIS A 223 1.54 -5.22 16.60
N ASN A 224 1.38 -3.91 16.74
CA ASN A 224 0.57 -3.14 15.79
C ASN A 224 1.16 -3.30 14.38
N PRO A 225 0.36 -3.72 13.38
CA PRO A 225 0.88 -4.11 12.07
C PRO A 225 1.32 -2.94 11.17
N GLU A 226 1.17 -1.71 11.60
CA GLU A 226 1.71 -0.57 10.87
C GLU A 226 3.23 -0.47 11.09
N PRO A 227 4.08 -0.49 10.03
CA PRO A 227 5.53 -0.54 10.16
C PRO A 227 6.14 0.82 10.52
N LEU A 228 5.80 1.35 11.69
CA LEU A 228 6.32 2.58 12.27
C LEU A 228 7.27 2.25 13.43
N GLU A 229 8.27 3.07 13.66
CA GLU A 229 9.31 2.89 14.69
C GLU A 229 8.75 2.48 16.06
N LYS A 230 7.70 3.15 16.52
CA LYS A 230 7.04 2.86 17.81
C LYS A 230 6.51 1.43 17.95
N ASN A 231 6.28 0.73 16.84
CA ASN A 231 5.74 -0.61 16.79
C ASN A 231 6.84 -1.68 16.58
N LEU A 232 8.08 -1.28 16.29
CA LEU A 232 9.15 -2.16 15.79
C LEU A 232 10.26 -2.46 16.81
N GLN A 233 10.00 -2.24 18.11
CA GLN A 233 11.00 -2.43 19.14
C GLN A 233 11.62 -3.83 19.14
N GLY A 234 10.84 -4.89 18.88
CA GLY A 234 11.33 -6.26 18.86
C GLY A 234 12.45 -6.50 17.84
N ILE A 235 12.25 -6.08 16.60
CA ILE A 235 13.30 -6.21 15.57
C ILE A 235 14.44 -5.22 15.78
N MET A 236 14.18 -4.00 16.29
CA MET A 236 15.23 -3.04 16.61
C MET A 236 16.14 -3.57 17.73
N ASP A 237 15.57 -4.25 18.74
CA ASP A 237 16.34 -4.88 19.82
C ASP A 237 17.19 -6.04 19.27
N GLU A 238 16.67 -6.84 18.35
CA GLU A 238 17.44 -7.92 17.71
C GLU A 238 18.58 -7.34 16.85
N MET A 239 18.35 -6.25 16.12
CA MET A 239 19.36 -5.55 15.33
C MET A 239 20.53 -5.01 16.19
N ARG A 240 20.27 -4.61 17.45
CA ARG A 240 21.34 -4.18 18.39
C ARG A 240 22.37 -5.27 18.70
N SER A 241 22.08 -6.53 18.38
CA SER A 241 23.07 -7.60 18.50
C SER A 241 24.29 -7.41 17.57
N GLY A 242 24.19 -6.54 16.56
CA GLY A 242 25.24 -6.25 15.58
C GLY A 242 25.55 -7.42 14.62
N LYS A 243 24.62 -8.38 14.49
CA LYS A 243 24.81 -9.59 13.64
C LYS A 243 24.29 -9.40 12.22
N TYR A 244 23.51 -8.34 11.95
CA TYR A 244 22.76 -8.16 10.72
C TYR A 244 23.20 -6.89 10.00
N ASP A 245 23.20 -6.94 8.67
CA ASP A 245 23.48 -5.81 7.78
C ASP A 245 22.23 -4.94 7.57
N LEU A 246 21.03 -5.55 7.73
CA LEU A 246 19.76 -4.88 7.46
C LEU A 246 18.61 -5.54 8.20
N GLY A 247 17.69 -4.74 8.75
CA GLY A 247 16.36 -5.17 9.18
C GLY A 247 15.35 -4.91 8.07
N ILE A 248 14.45 -5.87 7.82
CA ILE A 248 13.39 -5.82 6.83
C ILE A 248 12.06 -6.01 7.55
N VAL A 249 11.12 -5.09 7.38
CA VAL A 249 9.80 -5.15 8.00
C VAL A 249 8.74 -5.00 6.93
N VAL A 250 7.75 -5.88 6.96
CA VAL A 250 6.58 -5.81 6.07
C VAL A 250 5.29 -5.76 6.87
N ASP A 251 4.23 -5.23 6.26
CA ASP A 251 2.88 -5.28 6.82
C ASP A 251 2.18 -6.62 6.46
N PRO A 252 0.96 -6.88 7.00
CA PRO A 252 0.31 -8.19 6.87
C PRO A 252 0.10 -8.70 5.45
N ASP A 253 -0.08 -7.84 4.47
CA ASP A 253 -0.30 -8.20 3.05
C ASP A 253 0.88 -7.85 2.13
N VAL A 254 2.03 -7.45 2.74
CA VAL A 254 3.34 -7.31 2.08
C VAL A 254 3.34 -6.29 0.92
N ASP A 255 2.50 -5.26 1.04
CA ASP A 255 2.49 -4.13 0.11
C ASP A 255 3.30 -2.94 0.63
N ARG A 256 3.66 -2.93 1.95
CA ARG A 256 4.52 -1.94 2.59
C ARG A 256 5.82 -2.54 3.09
N LEU A 257 6.86 -1.74 3.04
CA LEU A 257 8.22 -2.12 3.36
C LEU A 257 8.93 -1.01 4.14
N ALA A 258 9.48 -1.36 5.30
CA ALA A 258 10.36 -0.49 6.05
C ALA A 258 11.70 -1.20 6.31
N PHE A 259 12.78 -0.42 6.39
CA PHE A 259 14.10 -0.93 6.70
C PHE A 259 14.63 -0.38 8.02
N ILE A 260 15.46 -1.19 8.67
CA ILE A 260 16.23 -0.82 9.86
C ILE A 260 17.70 -0.97 9.51
N CYS A 261 18.49 0.06 9.77
CA CYS A 261 19.90 0.08 9.48
C CYS A 261 20.68 -0.88 10.41
N GLU A 262 21.91 -1.22 10.03
CA GLU A 262 22.84 -2.04 10.80
C GLU A 262 23.14 -1.48 12.21
N ASN A 263 23.00 -0.18 12.40
CA ASN A 263 23.15 0.52 13.68
C ASN A 263 21.88 0.54 14.54
N SER A 264 20.84 -0.20 14.12
CA SER A 264 19.51 -0.30 14.76
C SER A 264 18.64 0.98 14.66
N GLU A 265 19.03 1.96 13.86
CA GLU A 265 18.19 3.13 13.57
C GLU A 265 17.25 2.83 12.40
N MET A 266 16.08 3.46 12.41
CA MET A 266 15.16 3.37 11.28
C MET A 266 15.78 4.00 10.02
N PHE A 267 15.75 3.27 8.91
CA PHE A 267 16.01 3.89 7.60
C PHE A 267 14.92 4.93 7.28
N GLY A 268 13.72 4.69 7.78
CA GLY A 268 12.51 5.49 7.63
C GLY A 268 11.64 4.98 6.48
N GLU A 269 10.35 4.79 6.76
CA GLU A 269 9.39 4.26 5.78
C GLU A 269 9.28 5.15 4.53
N GLU A 270 9.35 6.46 4.71
CA GLU A 270 9.36 7.43 3.60
C GLU A 270 10.56 7.23 2.67
N TYR A 271 11.72 6.85 3.23
CA TYR A 271 12.97 6.71 2.49
C TYR A 271 13.13 5.36 1.79
N THR A 272 12.25 4.40 2.06
CA THR A 272 12.19 3.15 1.28
C THR A 272 11.99 3.47 -0.21
N LEU A 273 10.95 4.24 -0.54
CA LEU A 273 10.70 4.67 -1.91
C LEU A 273 11.83 5.55 -2.45
N VAL A 274 12.33 6.50 -1.67
CA VAL A 274 13.40 7.43 -2.09
C VAL A 274 14.65 6.68 -2.51
N SER A 275 15.08 5.68 -1.72
CA SER A 275 16.31 4.92 -2.01
C SER A 275 16.16 3.98 -3.20
N VAL A 276 15.00 3.32 -3.33
CA VAL A 276 14.73 2.48 -4.50
C VAL A 276 14.61 3.34 -5.77
N ALA A 277 13.97 4.51 -5.67
CA ALA A 277 13.88 5.45 -6.79
C ALA A 277 15.26 5.98 -7.22
N ASP A 278 16.14 6.31 -6.27
CA ASP A 278 17.52 6.71 -6.59
C ASP A 278 18.25 5.63 -7.41
N TYR A 279 18.09 4.35 -7.00
CA TYR A 279 18.70 3.24 -7.74
C TYR A 279 18.09 3.07 -9.15
N VAL A 280 16.76 3.10 -9.26
CA VAL A 280 16.08 2.99 -10.56
C VAL A 280 16.49 4.13 -11.49
N LEU A 281 16.49 5.36 -11.00
CA LEU A 281 16.80 6.57 -11.79
C LEU A 281 18.24 6.61 -12.27
N GLN A 282 19.20 5.99 -11.58
CA GLN A 282 20.59 5.82 -12.05
C GLN A 282 20.68 4.97 -13.34
N HIS A 283 19.75 4.02 -13.51
CA HIS A 283 19.75 3.08 -14.64
C HIS A 283 18.72 3.44 -15.70
N THR A 284 17.60 4.00 -15.27
CA THR A 284 16.47 4.39 -16.11
C THR A 284 16.02 5.80 -15.72
N PRO A 285 16.69 6.85 -16.20
CA PRO A 285 16.27 8.23 -15.95
C PRO A 285 14.84 8.46 -16.41
N GLY A 286 14.04 9.17 -15.60
CA GLY A 286 12.64 9.41 -15.92
C GLY A 286 11.87 10.13 -14.82
N ASN A 287 10.56 10.16 -14.97
CA ASN A 287 9.66 10.82 -14.02
C ASN A 287 9.34 9.92 -12.83
N THR A 288 9.00 10.54 -11.71
CA THR A 288 8.52 9.83 -10.52
C THR A 288 7.20 10.41 -10.02
N VAL A 289 6.44 9.59 -9.27
CA VAL A 289 5.19 10.00 -8.65
C VAL A 289 5.13 9.48 -7.22
N SER A 290 4.69 10.34 -6.29
CA SER A 290 4.19 9.88 -4.99
C SER A 290 2.95 10.65 -4.59
N ASN A 291 2.31 10.24 -3.48
CA ASN A 291 1.16 10.99 -3.00
C ASN A 291 1.58 12.30 -2.31
N LEU A 292 0.62 13.24 -2.18
CA LEU A 292 0.84 14.58 -1.61
C LEU A 292 1.41 14.57 -0.17
N SER A 293 1.17 13.51 0.60
CA SER A 293 1.62 13.39 1.99
C SER A 293 2.99 12.73 2.14
N SER A 294 3.66 12.38 1.04
CA SER A 294 5.00 11.77 1.04
C SER A 294 6.10 12.82 1.13
N THR A 295 7.29 12.37 1.57
CA THR A 295 8.46 13.24 1.71
C THR A 295 8.86 13.89 0.39
N ARG A 296 9.30 15.16 0.46
CA ARG A 296 9.90 15.87 -0.68
C ARG A 296 11.24 15.30 -1.13
N ALA A 297 11.87 14.44 -0.34
CA ALA A 297 13.13 13.80 -0.69
C ALA A 297 13.06 13.05 -2.03
N LEU A 298 11.89 12.49 -2.39
CA LEU A 298 11.70 11.86 -3.70
C LEU A 298 11.79 12.88 -4.85
N ARG A 299 11.21 14.07 -4.67
CA ARG A 299 11.33 15.17 -5.64
C ARG A 299 12.79 15.56 -5.83
N ASP A 300 13.51 15.77 -4.72
CA ASP A 300 14.91 16.21 -4.77
C ASP A 300 15.81 15.16 -5.47
N VAL A 301 15.56 13.86 -5.21
CA VAL A 301 16.25 12.76 -5.89
C VAL A 301 15.90 12.73 -7.38
N THR A 302 14.63 12.89 -7.73
CA THR A 302 14.18 12.89 -9.13
C THR A 302 14.81 14.02 -9.93
N GLU A 303 14.80 15.24 -9.40
CA GLU A 303 15.40 16.41 -10.02
C GLU A 303 16.92 16.26 -10.17
N ARG A 304 17.59 15.67 -9.17
CA ARG A 304 19.04 15.34 -9.24
C ARG A 304 19.38 14.43 -10.42
N HIS A 305 18.47 13.53 -10.80
CA HIS A 305 18.62 12.65 -11.97
C HIS A 305 18.03 13.25 -13.26
N GLY A 306 17.61 14.52 -13.24
CA GLY A 306 17.09 15.22 -14.43
C GLY A 306 15.66 14.84 -14.81
N GLY A 307 14.94 14.13 -13.96
CA GLY A 307 13.52 13.79 -14.13
C GLY A 307 12.58 14.84 -13.55
N THR A 308 11.27 14.62 -13.76
CA THR A 308 10.21 15.45 -13.21
C THR A 308 9.44 14.66 -12.15
N TYR A 309 9.31 15.22 -10.94
CA TYR A 309 8.45 14.70 -9.89
C TYR A 309 7.03 15.25 -10.05
N THR A 310 6.04 14.39 -9.88
CA THR A 310 4.62 14.77 -9.84
C THR A 310 3.94 14.19 -8.60
N ALA A 311 3.18 15.04 -7.89
CA ALA A 311 2.38 14.59 -6.76
C ALA A 311 0.98 14.12 -7.21
N ALA A 312 0.47 13.05 -6.60
CA ALA A 312 -0.90 12.55 -6.77
C ALA A 312 -1.73 12.75 -5.49
N ALA A 313 -3.04 12.69 -5.60
CA ALA A 313 -3.90 12.54 -4.43
C ALA A 313 -3.51 11.27 -3.64
N VAL A 314 -3.82 11.26 -2.34
CA VAL A 314 -3.49 10.11 -1.47
C VAL A 314 -4.30 8.89 -1.86
N GLY A 315 -3.64 7.74 -1.90
CA GLY A 315 -4.19 6.44 -2.26
C GLY A 315 -3.57 5.87 -3.54
N GLU A 316 -3.28 4.59 -3.49
CA GLU A 316 -2.54 3.86 -4.54
C GLU A 316 -3.11 4.07 -5.95
N VAL A 317 -4.44 3.98 -6.10
CA VAL A 317 -5.12 4.19 -7.40
C VAL A 317 -4.78 5.57 -8.01
N ASN A 318 -4.73 6.60 -7.18
CA ASN A 318 -4.41 7.95 -7.64
C ASN A 318 -2.93 8.04 -8.07
N VAL A 319 -2.05 7.37 -7.32
CA VAL A 319 -0.62 7.32 -7.64
C VAL A 319 -0.40 6.55 -8.94
N THR A 320 -0.96 5.35 -9.10
CA THR A 320 -0.80 4.53 -10.31
C THR A 320 -1.39 5.20 -11.55
N THR A 321 -2.56 5.84 -11.41
CA THR A 321 -3.16 6.62 -12.49
C THR A 321 -2.23 7.75 -12.93
N LYS A 322 -1.69 8.52 -11.98
CA LYS A 322 -0.77 9.61 -12.27
C LYS A 322 0.55 9.11 -12.86
N MET A 323 1.06 7.96 -12.39
CA MET A 323 2.26 7.33 -12.96
C MET A 323 2.09 7.01 -14.45
N LYS A 324 0.93 6.46 -14.83
CA LYS A 324 0.60 6.17 -16.24
C LYS A 324 0.49 7.44 -17.08
N GLU A 325 -0.16 8.49 -16.53
CA GLU A 325 -0.33 9.78 -17.22
C GLU A 325 1.01 10.45 -17.56
N VAL A 326 1.99 10.40 -16.64
CA VAL A 326 3.28 11.10 -16.80
C VAL A 326 4.42 10.18 -17.27
N GLY A 327 4.12 8.90 -17.52
CA GLY A 327 5.12 7.89 -17.88
C GLY A 327 6.20 7.73 -16.80
N ALA A 328 5.80 7.67 -15.53
CA ALA A 328 6.74 7.53 -14.42
C ALA A 328 7.42 6.16 -14.43
N VAL A 329 8.74 6.14 -14.25
CA VAL A 329 9.53 4.89 -14.22
C VAL A 329 9.53 4.22 -12.85
N ILE A 330 9.20 4.97 -11.81
CA ILE A 330 9.01 4.49 -10.44
C ILE A 330 8.11 5.45 -9.68
N GLY A 331 7.36 4.93 -8.72
CA GLY A 331 6.52 5.74 -7.83
C GLY A 331 6.14 4.96 -6.58
N GLY A 332 5.21 5.51 -5.82
CA GLY A 332 4.71 4.86 -4.61
C GLY A 332 4.16 5.82 -3.58
N GLU A 333 4.16 5.39 -2.34
CA GLU A 333 3.66 6.16 -1.22
C GLU A 333 4.68 6.19 -0.07
N GLY A 334 4.69 7.28 0.71
CA GLY A 334 5.59 7.47 1.85
C GLY A 334 5.36 6.52 3.04
N ASN A 335 4.47 5.57 2.91
CA ASN A 335 4.21 4.51 3.88
C ASN A 335 5.04 3.23 3.64
N GLY A 336 6.09 3.31 2.83
CA GLY A 336 6.92 2.18 2.43
C GLY A 336 6.46 1.44 1.18
N GLY A 337 5.43 1.93 0.50
CA GLY A 337 4.89 1.32 -0.72
C GLY A 337 5.70 1.71 -1.96
N VAL A 338 6.33 0.74 -2.61
CA VAL A 338 7.09 0.91 -3.86
C VAL A 338 6.28 0.37 -5.03
N ILE A 339 6.10 1.17 -6.07
CA ILE A 339 5.43 0.79 -7.32
C ILE A 339 6.44 0.86 -8.45
N TYR A 340 6.76 -0.27 -9.04
CA TYR A 340 7.72 -0.38 -10.15
C TYR A 340 7.02 -0.91 -11.41
N PRO A 341 6.72 -0.04 -12.41
CA PRO A 341 5.91 -0.39 -13.58
C PRO A 341 6.44 -1.55 -14.42
N GLU A 342 7.76 -1.81 -14.40
CA GLU A 342 8.35 -2.95 -15.08
C GLU A 342 7.86 -4.30 -14.50
N SER A 343 7.47 -4.32 -13.22
CA SER A 343 6.75 -5.43 -12.59
C SER A 343 5.24 -5.29 -12.80
N HIS A 344 4.64 -4.35 -12.10
CA HIS A 344 3.21 -4.04 -12.20
C HIS A 344 2.88 -2.67 -11.57
N TYR A 345 1.65 -2.20 -11.73
CA TYR A 345 1.14 -0.97 -11.14
C TYR A 345 0.45 -1.26 -9.79
N GLY A 346 1.20 -1.79 -8.84
CA GLY A 346 0.80 -2.04 -7.46
C GLY A 346 1.99 -1.90 -6.53
N ARG A 347 1.75 -1.63 -5.25
CA ARG A 347 2.81 -1.57 -4.24
C ARG A 347 3.33 -2.97 -3.95
N ASP A 348 4.64 -3.15 -3.97
CA ASP A 348 5.28 -4.46 -3.90
C ASP A 348 6.55 -4.44 -3.04
N ALA A 349 6.47 -5.05 -1.85
CA ALA A 349 7.61 -5.13 -0.96
C ALA A 349 8.70 -6.09 -1.48
N LEU A 350 8.36 -7.14 -2.25
CA LEU A 350 9.36 -8.06 -2.81
C LEU A 350 10.25 -7.34 -3.83
N VAL A 351 9.64 -6.56 -4.70
CA VAL A 351 10.34 -5.68 -5.65
C VAL A 351 11.21 -4.68 -4.89
N GLY A 352 10.64 -4.02 -3.87
CA GLY A 352 11.37 -3.08 -3.02
C GLY A 352 12.61 -3.70 -2.38
N ILE A 353 12.50 -4.90 -1.82
CA ILE A 353 13.62 -5.64 -1.20
C ILE A 353 14.70 -5.95 -2.24
N ALA A 354 14.33 -6.51 -3.39
CA ALA A 354 15.29 -6.90 -4.43
C ALA A 354 16.07 -5.69 -4.98
N LEU A 355 15.39 -4.58 -5.26
CA LEU A 355 16.01 -3.35 -5.77
C LEU A 355 16.86 -2.65 -4.70
N PHE A 356 16.42 -2.64 -3.44
CA PHE A 356 17.19 -2.05 -2.34
C PHE A 356 18.48 -2.83 -2.08
N LEU A 357 18.41 -4.17 -2.01
CA LEU A 357 19.60 -5.02 -1.84
C LEU A 357 20.55 -4.91 -3.03
N SER A 358 20.04 -4.79 -4.27
CA SER A 358 20.84 -4.52 -5.46
C SER A 358 21.60 -3.19 -5.32
N SER A 359 20.90 -2.14 -4.86
CA SER A 359 21.51 -0.83 -4.61
C SER A 359 22.65 -0.90 -3.60
N LEU A 360 22.43 -1.57 -2.45
CA LEU A 360 23.47 -1.74 -1.43
C LEU A 360 24.69 -2.52 -1.97
N ALA A 361 24.43 -3.60 -2.73
CA ALA A 361 25.47 -4.45 -3.31
C ALA A 361 26.36 -3.66 -4.29
N HIS A 362 25.77 -2.84 -5.14
CA HIS A 362 26.50 -2.00 -6.09
C HIS A 362 27.27 -0.87 -5.41
N LYS A 363 26.63 -0.19 -4.47
CA LYS A 363 27.26 0.94 -3.75
C LYS A 363 28.30 0.50 -2.72
N LYS A 364 28.29 -0.76 -2.32
CA LYS A 364 29.19 -1.34 -1.31
C LYS A 364 29.23 -0.53 -0.01
N CYS A 365 28.06 -0.08 0.43
CA CYS A 365 27.88 0.73 1.62
C CYS A 365 26.85 0.07 2.57
N THR A 366 26.87 0.47 3.83
CA THR A 366 25.83 0.07 4.78
C THR A 366 24.52 0.83 4.55
N ALA A 367 23.42 0.34 5.16
CA ALA A 367 22.13 1.01 5.05
C ALA A 367 22.17 2.43 5.64
N SER A 368 22.81 2.62 6.79
CA SER A 368 22.96 3.97 7.40
C SER A 368 23.79 4.91 6.53
N GLN A 369 24.85 4.41 5.91
CA GLN A 369 25.64 5.20 4.95
C GLN A 369 24.83 5.59 3.72
N LEU A 370 24.01 4.65 3.18
CA LEU A 370 23.10 4.97 2.09
C LEU A 370 22.09 6.04 2.51
N ARG A 371 21.45 5.87 3.69
CA ARG A 371 20.48 6.84 4.23
C ARG A 371 21.07 8.26 4.34
N ALA A 372 22.33 8.37 4.77
CA ALA A 372 23.01 9.64 4.91
C ALA A 372 23.28 10.38 3.58
N THR A 373 23.12 9.72 2.43
CA THR A 373 23.28 10.37 1.11
C THR A 373 22.03 11.14 0.65
N PHE A 374 20.90 10.94 1.32
CA PHE A 374 19.65 11.62 1.00
C PHE A 374 19.43 12.85 1.88
N PRO A 375 18.69 13.86 1.38
CA PRO A 375 18.26 14.98 2.22
C PRO A 375 17.52 14.48 3.43
N ASN A 376 17.73 15.11 4.58
CA ASN A 376 17.12 14.69 5.83
C ASN A 376 15.90 15.58 6.13
N TYR A 377 14.71 15.00 5.98
CA TYR A 377 13.43 15.62 6.31
C TYR A 377 12.69 14.82 7.36
N PHE A 378 11.88 15.51 8.16
CA PHE A 378 11.05 14.93 9.20
C PHE A 378 9.60 15.30 9.00
N ILE A 379 8.70 14.33 9.14
CA ILE A 379 7.26 14.54 8.98
C ILE A 379 6.58 14.42 10.34
N ALA A 380 5.96 15.52 10.80
CA ALA A 380 5.04 15.50 11.92
C ALA A 380 3.63 15.14 11.45
N LYS A 381 2.98 14.18 12.13
CA LYS A 381 1.65 13.67 11.81
C LYS A 381 0.67 14.08 12.91
N ASN A 382 -0.02 15.19 12.70
CA ASN A 382 -1.00 15.78 13.59
C ASN A 382 -2.44 15.57 13.08
N ARG A 383 -3.45 15.84 13.91
CA ARG A 383 -4.86 15.78 13.54
C ARG A 383 -5.68 16.85 14.27
N ILE A 384 -6.78 17.23 13.66
CA ILE A 384 -7.83 18.07 14.26
C ILE A 384 -9.08 17.21 14.37
N ASP A 385 -9.60 17.03 15.58
CA ASP A 385 -10.87 16.35 15.78
C ASP A 385 -12.03 17.29 15.40
N LEU A 386 -13.00 16.78 14.65
CA LEU A 386 -14.11 17.58 14.10
C LEU A 386 -15.34 17.51 14.99
N THR A 387 -16.07 18.61 15.07
CA THR A 387 -17.42 18.65 15.60
C THR A 387 -18.45 18.43 14.49
N PRO A 388 -19.69 17.98 14.79
CA PRO A 388 -20.73 17.80 13.78
C PRO A 388 -21.09 19.07 13.00
N SER A 389 -20.78 20.25 13.57
CA SER A 389 -21.02 21.57 12.96
C SER A 389 -19.87 22.09 12.11
N THR A 390 -18.73 21.39 12.06
CA THR A 390 -17.53 21.86 11.34
C THR A 390 -17.68 21.64 9.83
N ASP A 391 -17.73 22.73 9.07
CA ASP A 391 -17.67 22.69 7.60
C ASP A 391 -16.22 22.65 7.13
N VAL A 392 -15.72 21.42 6.96
CA VAL A 392 -14.30 21.17 6.57
C VAL A 392 -14.00 21.77 5.20
N ASP A 393 -14.92 21.65 4.25
CA ASP A 393 -14.68 22.10 2.88
C ASP A 393 -14.57 23.62 2.82
N ALA A 394 -15.42 24.34 3.56
CA ALA A 394 -15.32 25.80 3.71
C ALA A 394 -14.01 26.24 4.38
N ILE A 395 -13.54 25.50 5.39
CA ILE A 395 -12.26 25.78 6.07
C ILE A 395 -11.10 25.62 5.08
N LEU A 396 -11.05 24.50 4.33
CA LEU A 396 -9.98 24.24 3.36
C LEU A 396 -9.94 25.31 2.27
N VAL A 397 -11.09 25.76 1.78
CA VAL A 397 -11.19 26.88 0.81
C VAL A 397 -10.58 28.15 1.40
N LYS A 398 -10.91 28.51 2.64
CA LYS A 398 -10.34 29.72 3.30
C LYS A 398 -8.83 29.61 3.46
N VAL A 399 -8.31 28.44 3.88
CA VAL A 399 -6.85 28.22 3.98
C VAL A 399 -6.19 28.40 2.60
N LYS A 400 -6.75 27.83 1.54
CA LYS A 400 -6.27 28.02 0.17
C LYS A 400 -6.24 29.49 -0.24
N GLU A 401 -7.31 30.25 0.03
CA GLU A 401 -7.39 31.69 -0.32
C GLU A 401 -6.40 32.54 0.48
N MET A 402 -6.17 32.21 1.76
CA MET A 402 -5.24 32.93 2.64
C MET A 402 -3.79 32.77 2.15
N TYR A 403 -3.37 31.54 1.89
CA TYR A 403 -1.97 31.25 1.50
C TYR A 403 -1.71 31.37 0.01
N GLY A 404 -2.73 31.27 -0.84
CA GLY A 404 -2.60 31.40 -2.30
C GLY A 404 -2.14 32.79 -2.79
N LYS A 405 -2.11 33.77 -1.89
CA LYS A 405 -1.62 35.13 -2.16
C LYS A 405 -0.16 35.33 -1.71
N GLU A 406 0.41 34.40 -0.99
CA GLU A 406 1.80 34.47 -0.52
C GLU A 406 2.75 34.13 -1.64
N LYS A 407 3.78 34.98 -1.86
CA LYS A 407 4.67 34.93 -3.03
C LYS A 407 5.49 33.63 -3.12
N ASP A 408 5.84 33.06 -1.97
CA ASP A 408 6.75 31.90 -1.88
C ASP A 408 6.04 30.60 -1.46
N VAL A 409 4.72 30.56 -1.68
CA VAL A 409 3.88 29.37 -1.35
C VAL A 409 3.22 28.83 -2.61
N THR A 410 3.46 27.56 -2.90
CA THR A 410 2.70 26.83 -3.91
C THR A 410 1.55 26.09 -3.24
N VAL A 411 0.32 26.34 -3.69
CA VAL A 411 -0.88 25.70 -3.15
C VAL A 411 -1.34 24.60 -4.10
N THR A 412 -1.49 23.37 -3.58
CA THR A 412 -2.07 22.22 -4.29
C THR A 412 -3.34 21.77 -3.58
N ASP A 413 -4.45 21.61 -4.32
CA ASP A 413 -5.78 21.30 -3.79
C ASP A 413 -6.46 20.06 -4.42
N ILE A 414 -5.68 19.16 -4.99
CA ILE A 414 -6.20 17.92 -5.60
C ILE A 414 -6.71 16.89 -4.56
N ASP A 415 -6.29 17.03 -3.29
CA ASP A 415 -6.78 16.21 -2.16
C ASP A 415 -6.58 17.01 -0.86
N GLY A 416 -7.59 17.74 -0.44
CA GLY A 416 -7.46 18.72 0.63
C GLY A 416 -6.68 19.96 0.21
N VAL A 417 -5.80 20.49 1.07
CA VAL A 417 -4.94 21.65 0.77
C VAL A 417 -3.52 21.37 1.23
N LYS A 418 -2.59 21.34 0.30
CA LYS A 418 -1.15 21.32 0.58
C LYS A 418 -0.53 22.67 0.28
N LEU A 419 0.24 23.18 1.24
CA LEU A 419 1.03 24.40 1.14
C LEU A 419 2.51 24.01 1.08
N ASP A 420 3.13 24.17 -0.08
CA ASP A 420 4.56 23.96 -0.29
C ASP A 420 5.32 25.28 -0.17
N PHE A 421 6.17 25.39 0.83
CA PHE A 421 7.16 26.46 1.03
C PHE A 421 8.51 26.03 0.45
N PRO A 422 9.50 26.93 0.28
CA PRO A 422 10.78 26.58 -0.29
C PRO A 422 11.52 25.45 0.43
N ASP A 423 11.40 25.34 1.76
CA ASP A 423 12.13 24.42 2.64
C ASP A 423 11.26 23.43 3.42
N LYS A 424 9.95 23.56 3.35
CA LYS A 424 8.97 22.76 4.14
C LYS A 424 7.63 22.71 3.45
N TRP A 425 6.73 21.83 3.94
CA TRP A 425 5.34 21.80 3.49
C TRP A 425 4.39 21.42 4.63
N VAL A 426 3.10 21.75 4.45
CA VAL A 426 2.01 21.25 5.31
C VAL A 426 0.82 20.85 4.44
N HIS A 427 0.20 19.72 4.77
CA HIS A 427 -0.94 19.16 4.06
C HIS A 427 -2.11 18.94 5.03
N LEU A 428 -3.23 19.60 4.77
CA LEU A 428 -4.49 19.45 5.50
C LEU A 428 -5.45 18.64 4.65
N ARG A 429 -5.90 17.50 5.16
CA ARG A 429 -6.78 16.59 4.42
C ARG A 429 -7.88 16.01 5.30
N LYS A 430 -9.12 16.06 4.84
CA LYS A 430 -10.25 15.37 5.48
C LYS A 430 -9.99 13.86 5.49
N SER A 431 -10.20 13.22 6.63
CA SER A 431 -10.14 11.75 6.69
C SER A 431 -11.41 11.16 6.08
N ASN A 432 -11.25 10.11 5.25
CA ASN A 432 -12.38 9.37 4.68
C ASN A 432 -12.97 8.35 5.66
N THR A 433 -12.33 8.13 6.82
CA THR A 433 -12.66 7.05 7.74
C THR A 433 -12.98 7.52 9.15
N GLU A 434 -12.58 8.74 9.50
CA GLU A 434 -12.72 9.31 10.84
C GLU A 434 -13.17 10.78 10.74
N PRO A 435 -13.90 11.32 11.73
CA PRO A 435 -14.30 12.71 11.75
C PRO A 435 -13.13 13.62 12.16
N ILE A 436 -12.06 13.63 11.36
CA ILE A 436 -10.84 14.42 11.60
C ILE A 436 -10.33 15.10 10.34
N ILE A 437 -9.56 16.16 10.49
CA ILE A 437 -8.62 16.66 9.50
C ILE A 437 -7.22 16.13 9.87
N ARG A 438 -6.56 15.43 8.96
CA ARG A 438 -5.16 15.07 9.08
C ARG A 438 -4.31 16.27 8.72
N VAL A 439 -3.34 16.60 9.56
CA VAL A 439 -2.41 17.71 9.36
C VAL A 439 -1.00 17.15 9.40
N TYR A 440 -0.44 16.89 8.22
CA TYR A 440 0.92 16.42 8.07
C TYR A 440 1.80 17.58 7.63
N SER A 441 2.98 17.68 8.20
CA SER A 441 3.93 18.76 7.91
C SER A 441 5.35 18.23 7.88
N GLU A 442 6.15 18.70 6.96
CA GLU A 442 7.55 18.31 6.77
C GLU A 442 8.47 19.51 6.84
N ALA A 443 9.60 19.35 7.53
CA ALA A 443 10.67 20.32 7.60
C ALA A 443 12.03 19.64 7.83
N SER A 444 13.12 20.43 7.95
CA SER A 444 14.47 19.93 8.18
C SER A 444 14.71 19.38 9.59
N THR A 445 13.83 19.68 10.57
CA THR A 445 13.83 19.07 11.90
C THR A 445 12.38 18.72 12.31
N MET A 446 12.24 17.78 13.25
CA MET A 446 10.93 17.39 13.77
C MET A 446 10.24 18.54 14.49
N GLU A 447 10.99 19.37 15.22
CA GLU A 447 10.46 20.55 15.91
C GLU A 447 9.85 21.54 14.93
N GLN A 448 10.56 21.86 13.84
CA GLN A 448 10.05 22.78 12.81
C GLN A 448 8.83 22.21 12.08
N ALA A 449 8.83 20.91 11.83
CA ALA A 449 7.69 20.23 11.22
C ALA A 449 6.46 20.31 12.13
N ASP A 450 6.60 20.01 13.42
CA ASP A 450 5.51 20.05 14.40
C ASP A 450 5.01 21.48 14.64
N GLU A 451 5.90 22.46 14.74
CA GLU A 451 5.54 23.88 14.84
C GLU A 451 4.71 24.35 13.64
N LEU A 452 5.11 23.98 12.42
CA LEU A 452 4.36 24.29 11.22
C LEU A 452 2.95 23.67 11.25
N GLY A 453 2.86 22.39 11.61
CA GLY A 453 1.58 21.68 11.76
C GLY A 453 0.67 22.37 12.79
N LYS A 454 1.18 22.65 13.98
CA LYS A 454 0.44 23.34 15.06
C LYS A 454 -0.01 24.74 14.66
N LYS A 455 0.82 25.50 13.92
CA LYS A 455 0.45 26.81 13.39
C LYS A 455 -0.79 26.69 12.49
N LEU A 456 -0.81 25.73 11.59
CA LEU A 456 -1.95 25.54 10.69
C LEU A 456 -3.18 25.00 11.44
N MET A 457 -3.00 24.15 12.46
CA MET A 457 -4.09 23.72 13.33
C MET A 457 -4.75 24.92 14.02
N GLN A 458 -3.95 25.86 14.55
CA GLN A 458 -4.49 27.06 15.18
C GLN A 458 -5.30 27.92 14.19
N VAL A 459 -4.80 28.09 12.96
CA VAL A 459 -5.53 28.79 11.90
C VAL A 459 -6.89 28.12 11.64
N VAL A 460 -6.97 26.79 11.64
CA VAL A 460 -8.23 26.05 11.48
C VAL A 460 -9.14 26.24 12.68
N TYR A 461 -8.62 26.19 13.93
CA TYR A 461 -9.41 26.43 15.14
C TYR A 461 -9.98 27.84 15.19
N ASP A 462 -9.24 28.84 14.74
CA ASP A 462 -9.71 30.24 14.69
C ASP A 462 -10.82 30.46 13.63
N MET A 463 -11.05 29.49 12.73
CA MET A 463 -12.08 29.52 11.70
C MET A 463 -13.35 28.72 12.05
N GLN A 464 -13.29 27.90 13.11
CA GLN A 464 -14.41 27.11 13.62
C GLN A 464 -15.36 27.95 14.48
#